data_6c582975a83d7c81d4ed5f2af486813f
#
_entry.id   6c582975a83d7c81d4ed5f2af486813f
#
_cell.length_a   1.000
_cell.length_b   1.000
_cell.length_c   1.000
_cell.angle_alpha   90.00
_cell.angle_beta   90.00
_cell.angle_gamma   90.00
#
_symmetry.space_group_name_H-M   'P 1'
#
loop_
_entity.id
_entity.type
_entity.pdbx_description
1 polymer ?
#
loop_
_entity_poly.entity_id
_entity_poly.type
_entity_poly.pdbx_seq_one_letter_code
_entity_poly.pdbx_strand_id
1 'polypeptide(L)'
;MPTPKFRLVIRPLLIALAALAITGATAVPVTASVMNPSAAGAPVATHGAVAPFATATPNTSIPGPSGIKAKGAALANAATGRILWSLDLNTERPIGSIVKVMTALVVIRAGDLNRTITVPKSVTAYLKKQDQPSTAGLIPGDKLTAQELLEALLLPSGCDAAYTLAQAYGPGMNAFIAKMNAEARQLGLTGTYFSNFDGLPWPSEHSTWSTPANLITLGRYAMRYPVFRAIVGQSAYGLPAGDGHHAYQWQNSNPLIGKYVGATGIKTGDTKAAENCLLFEAERGGLTLIGVTLGTPGDDIADTGPVATKVLNWGFAHF
;
A
#
# COMPACT_ATOMS: atom_id res chain seq x y z
N MET A 1 13.52 -56.36 -2.80
CA MET A 1 13.00 -55.67 -3.98
C MET A 1 13.76 -54.35 -4.09
N PRO A 2 14.53 -54.10 -5.14
CA PRO A 2 15.35 -52.90 -5.27
C PRO A 2 14.56 -51.75 -5.88
N THR A 3 14.79 -50.53 -5.33
CA THR A 3 14.25 -49.26 -5.78
C THR A 3 14.92 -48.77 -7.08
N PRO A 4 14.20 -48.21 -8.05
CA PRO A 4 14.78 -47.67 -9.26
C PRO A 4 15.42 -46.29 -9.04
N LYS A 5 16.67 -46.16 -9.50
CA LYS A 5 17.41 -44.89 -9.57
C LYS A 5 17.02 -44.18 -10.86
N PHE A 6 16.40 -42.99 -10.75
CA PHE A 6 16.21 -42.08 -11.89
C PHE A 6 17.51 -41.28 -12.14
N ARG A 7 18.07 -41.45 -13.33
CA ARG A 7 19.16 -40.63 -13.87
C ARG A 7 18.55 -39.41 -14.59
N LEU A 8 18.88 -38.22 -14.09
CA LEU A 8 18.58 -36.95 -14.76
C LEU A 8 19.60 -36.74 -15.90
N VAL A 9 19.14 -36.69 -17.15
CA VAL A 9 19.96 -36.38 -18.33
C VAL A 9 19.80 -34.91 -18.63
N ILE A 10 20.86 -34.12 -18.37
CA ILE A 10 20.93 -32.70 -18.73
C ILE A 10 21.46 -32.61 -20.16
N ARG A 11 20.66 -32.07 -21.08
CA ARG A 11 21.10 -31.69 -22.43
C ARG A 11 21.53 -30.24 -22.44
N PRO A 12 22.70 -29.86 -22.98
CA PRO A 12 23.10 -28.48 -23.15
C PRO A 12 22.41 -27.87 -24.37
N LEU A 13 21.80 -26.69 -24.19
CA LEU A 13 21.22 -25.86 -25.26
C LEU A 13 22.33 -24.92 -25.79
N LEU A 14 22.75 -25.16 -27.02
CA LEU A 14 23.67 -24.27 -27.75
C LEU A 14 22.89 -23.04 -28.23
N ILE A 15 23.27 -21.87 -27.74
CA ILE A 15 22.77 -20.56 -28.24
C ILE A 15 23.78 -20.06 -29.29
N ALA A 16 23.33 -19.98 -30.54
CA ALA A 16 24.10 -19.39 -31.64
C ALA A 16 23.98 -17.83 -31.54
N LEU A 17 25.13 -17.16 -31.43
CA LEU A 17 25.24 -15.72 -31.59
C LEU A 17 25.20 -15.36 -33.09
N ALA A 18 24.18 -14.62 -33.52
CA ALA A 18 24.18 -13.93 -34.81
C ALA A 18 24.70 -12.50 -34.61
N ALA A 19 25.86 -12.20 -35.19
CA ALA A 19 26.41 -10.86 -35.23
C ALA A 19 25.75 -10.08 -36.40
N LEU A 20 25.07 -8.99 -36.08
CA LEU A 20 24.53 -8.06 -37.06
C LEU A 20 25.45 -6.82 -37.12
N ALA A 21 26.12 -6.62 -38.26
CA ALA A 21 26.93 -5.47 -38.53
C ALA A 21 26.00 -4.27 -38.92
N ILE A 22 26.07 -3.17 -38.15
CA ILE A 22 25.41 -1.91 -38.54
C ILE A 22 26.48 -0.91 -38.97
N THR A 23 26.41 -0.55 -40.23
CA THR A 23 27.21 0.48 -40.92
C THR A 23 26.77 1.88 -40.51
N GLY A 24 27.74 2.73 -40.27
CA GLY A 24 27.82 4.16 -40.25
C GLY A 24 26.59 5.06 -40.23
N ALA A 25 26.46 5.85 -39.18
CA ALA A 25 25.73 7.12 -39.20
C ALA A 25 26.61 8.22 -38.58
N THR A 26 26.78 9.29 -39.36
CA THR A 26 27.58 10.46 -39.06
C THR A 26 27.10 11.23 -37.85
N ALA A 27 28.00 11.53 -36.93
CA ALA A 27 27.74 12.32 -35.74
C ALA A 27 27.60 13.82 -36.08
N VAL A 28 26.49 14.42 -35.68
CA VAL A 28 26.30 15.87 -35.60
C VAL A 28 26.69 16.32 -34.19
N PRO A 29 27.53 17.36 -34.02
CA PRO A 29 27.90 17.82 -32.68
C PRO A 29 26.74 18.59 -32.05
N VAL A 30 26.22 18.07 -30.94
CA VAL A 30 25.30 18.78 -30.05
C VAL A 30 26.15 19.62 -29.09
N THR A 31 26.07 20.93 -29.19
CA THR A 31 26.66 21.87 -28.23
C THR A 31 25.90 21.77 -26.91
N ALA A 32 26.59 21.29 -25.87
CA ALA A 32 26.07 21.28 -24.54
C ALA A 32 26.00 22.70 -23.95
N SER A 33 24.79 23.24 -23.82
CA SER A 33 24.55 24.41 -22.97
C SER A 33 24.68 24.01 -21.51
N VAL A 34 25.70 24.52 -20.85
CA VAL A 34 25.87 24.41 -19.40
C VAL A 34 24.75 25.21 -18.71
N MET A 35 23.75 24.55 -18.23
CA MET A 35 22.75 25.16 -17.32
C MET A 35 23.34 25.22 -15.90
N ASN A 36 23.43 26.43 -15.41
CA ASN A 36 23.86 26.79 -14.07
C ASN A 36 22.80 26.29 -13.05
N PRO A 37 23.11 25.47 -12.01
CA PRO A 37 22.16 25.07 -11.01
C PRO A 37 22.10 26.12 -9.89
N SER A 38 21.40 27.21 -10.15
CA SER A 38 20.91 28.09 -9.08
C SER A 38 19.37 28.09 -9.13
N ALA A 39 18.76 27.05 -8.55
CA ALA A 39 17.35 27.07 -8.24
C ALA A 39 17.23 27.05 -6.72
N ALA A 40 17.00 28.25 -6.17
CA ALA A 40 16.49 28.44 -4.83
C ALA A 40 15.28 27.52 -4.60
N GLY A 41 15.22 26.92 -3.40
CA GLY A 41 14.17 25.96 -3.03
C GLY A 41 12.77 26.47 -3.34
N ALA A 42 12.04 25.71 -4.15
CA ALA A 42 10.62 25.96 -4.32
C ALA A 42 9.92 25.86 -2.95
N PRO A 43 9.02 26.79 -2.60
CA PRO A 43 8.32 26.73 -1.34
C PRO A 43 7.51 25.42 -1.29
N VAL A 44 7.67 24.67 -0.20
CA VAL A 44 6.80 23.53 0.13
C VAL A 44 5.39 24.08 0.14
N ALA A 45 4.56 23.63 -0.80
CA ALA A 45 3.17 24.04 -0.87
C ALA A 45 2.50 23.71 0.48
N THR A 46 2.14 24.74 1.23
CA THR A 46 1.30 24.62 2.42
C THR A 46 -0.04 24.06 1.93
N HIS A 47 -0.26 22.78 2.14
CA HIS A 47 -1.52 22.13 1.79
C HIS A 47 -2.56 22.72 2.74
N GLY A 48 -3.44 23.58 2.18
CA GLY A 48 -4.54 24.17 2.90
C GLY A 48 -5.35 23.10 3.65
N ALA A 49 -5.91 23.46 4.79
CA ALA A 49 -6.76 22.60 5.59
C ALA A 49 -7.81 21.94 4.68
N VAL A 50 -7.80 20.61 4.64
CA VAL A 50 -8.79 19.86 3.89
C VAL A 50 -10.11 20.04 4.62
N ALA A 51 -11.08 20.71 3.98
CA ALA A 51 -12.42 20.79 4.52
C ALA A 51 -12.93 19.36 4.80
N PRO A 52 -13.55 19.11 5.97
CA PRO A 52 -14.10 17.79 6.27
C PRO A 52 -15.08 17.43 5.16
N PHE A 53 -14.87 16.25 4.55
CA PHE A 53 -15.77 15.79 3.49
C PHE A 53 -17.15 15.59 4.08
N ALA A 54 -18.16 16.27 3.53
CA ALA A 54 -19.54 16.13 3.95
C ALA A 54 -19.94 14.64 3.79
N THR A 55 -20.26 13.98 4.89
CA THR A 55 -20.84 12.64 4.90
C THR A 55 -22.29 12.75 4.43
N ALA A 56 -22.51 12.78 3.12
CA ALA A 56 -23.84 12.66 2.58
C ALA A 56 -24.37 11.26 2.94
N THR A 57 -25.58 11.22 3.51
CA THR A 57 -26.28 9.98 3.79
C THR A 57 -26.44 9.15 2.50
N PRO A 58 -26.28 7.82 2.57
CA PRO A 58 -26.50 6.94 1.41
C PRO A 58 -27.89 7.16 0.83
N ASN A 59 -28.02 7.11 -0.50
CA ASN A 59 -29.33 7.08 -1.14
C ASN A 59 -30.01 5.74 -0.84
N THR A 60 -30.93 5.72 0.13
CA THR A 60 -31.62 4.51 0.61
C THR A 60 -32.60 3.90 -0.40
N SER A 61 -32.83 4.54 -1.54
CA SER A 61 -33.76 4.04 -2.57
C SER A 61 -33.17 2.91 -3.43
N ILE A 62 -31.86 2.70 -3.45
CA ILE A 62 -31.20 1.63 -4.21
C ILE A 62 -30.82 0.51 -3.24
N PRO A 63 -31.34 -0.72 -3.41
CA PRO A 63 -30.92 -1.86 -2.58
C PRO A 63 -29.39 -2.07 -2.70
N GLY A 64 -28.73 -2.29 -1.57
CA GLY A 64 -27.29 -2.53 -1.55
C GLY A 64 -26.89 -3.85 -2.18
N PRO A 65 -25.55 -4.09 -2.35
CA PRO A 65 -25.03 -5.35 -2.87
C PRO A 65 -25.42 -6.52 -1.95
N SER A 66 -25.87 -7.63 -2.53
CA SER A 66 -26.30 -8.81 -1.78
C SER A 66 -25.12 -9.73 -1.44
N GLY A 67 -25.26 -10.48 -0.34
CA GLY A 67 -24.31 -11.54 0.04
C GLY A 67 -22.91 -11.03 0.37
N ILE A 68 -22.81 -9.83 0.96
CA ILE A 68 -21.55 -9.27 1.45
C ILE A 68 -21.22 -9.90 2.81
N LYS A 69 -20.15 -10.70 2.81
CA LYS A 69 -19.64 -11.36 4.01
C LYS A 69 -18.50 -10.50 4.59
N ALA A 70 -18.85 -9.45 5.30
CA ALA A 70 -17.93 -8.59 6.05
C ALA A 70 -18.63 -8.07 7.30
N LYS A 71 -17.85 -7.71 8.32
CA LYS A 71 -18.38 -7.12 9.57
C LYS A 71 -18.60 -5.60 9.44
N GLY A 72 -17.89 -4.96 8.51
CA GLY A 72 -18.04 -3.54 8.19
C GLY A 72 -17.60 -3.29 6.76
N ALA A 73 -18.27 -2.37 6.06
CA ALA A 73 -17.92 -2.03 4.67
C ALA A 73 -18.45 -0.65 4.29
N ALA A 74 -17.81 -0.05 3.28
CA ALA A 74 -18.32 1.14 2.63
C ALA A 74 -17.88 1.19 1.17
N LEU A 75 -18.68 1.84 0.34
CA LEU A 75 -18.34 2.24 -1.02
C LEU A 75 -18.68 3.72 -1.19
N ALA A 76 -17.77 4.47 -1.80
CA ALA A 76 -17.93 5.89 -2.05
C ALA A 76 -17.47 6.26 -3.46
N ASN A 77 -17.99 7.37 -3.97
CA ASN A 77 -17.40 8.06 -5.11
C ASN A 77 -16.07 8.68 -4.67
N ALA A 78 -14.96 8.28 -5.30
CA ALA A 78 -13.62 8.71 -4.89
C ALA A 78 -13.40 10.22 -5.07
N ALA A 79 -13.98 10.84 -6.10
CA ALA A 79 -13.84 12.27 -6.35
C ALA A 79 -14.54 13.12 -5.29
N THR A 80 -15.80 12.79 -4.96
CA THR A 80 -16.63 13.59 -4.06
C THR A 80 -16.56 13.15 -2.60
N GLY A 81 -16.26 11.88 -2.31
CA GLY A 81 -16.34 11.27 -0.98
C GLY A 81 -17.76 10.89 -0.56
N ARG A 82 -18.77 11.09 -1.44
CA ARG A 82 -20.13 10.69 -1.14
C ARG A 82 -20.22 9.19 -0.95
N ILE A 83 -20.68 8.75 0.22
CA ILE A 83 -20.98 7.35 0.50
C ILE A 83 -22.15 6.90 -0.37
N LEU A 84 -21.94 5.84 -1.14
CA LEU A 84 -22.95 5.26 -2.03
C LEU A 84 -23.66 4.10 -1.35
N TRP A 85 -22.94 3.34 -0.54
CA TRP A 85 -23.44 2.22 0.25
C TRP A 85 -22.53 1.98 1.46
N SER A 86 -23.10 1.43 2.53
CA SER A 86 -22.32 1.04 3.71
C SER A 86 -22.99 -0.05 4.54
N LEU A 87 -22.14 -0.76 5.30
CA LEU A 87 -22.47 -1.68 6.36
C LEU A 87 -21.64 -1.27 7.59
N ASP A 88 -22.29 -0.96 8.71
CA ASP A 88 -21.65 -0.53 9.96
C ASP A 88 -20.60 0.58 9.76
N LEU A 89 -21.00 1.64 9.04
CA LEU A 89 -20.15 2.72 8.53
C LEU A 89 -19.21 3.34 9.58
N ASN A 90 -19.69 3.52 10.82
CA ASN A 90 -19.00 4.23 11.87
C ASN A 90 -18.57 3.32 13.05
N THR A 91 -18.70 2.01 12.91
CA THR A 91 -18.26 1.06 13.93
C THR A 91 -16.74 0.90 13.88
N GLU A 92 -16.08 1.18 15.01
CA GLU A 92 -14.64 0.98 15.16
C GLU A 92 -14.28 -0.50 15.14
N ARG A 93 -13.26 -0.85 14.34
CA ARG A 93 -12.79 -2.23 14.17
C ARG A 93 -11.28 -2.27 14.04
N PRO A 94 -10.60 -3.35 14.44
CA PRO A 94 -9.22 -3.62 14.06
C PRO A 94 -9.09 -3.64 12.53
N ILE A 95 -7.98 -3.13 11.99
CA ILE A 95 -7.79 -2.92 10.55
C ILE A 95 -6.54 -3.60 9.98
N GLY A 96 -5.77 -4.28 10.85
CA GLY A 96 -4.53 -4.93 10.44
C GLY A 96 -3.61 -4.00 9.66
N SER A 97 -2.93 -4.52 8.68
CA SER A 97 -1.94 -3.78 7.87
C SER A 97 -2.50 -2.64 7.02
N ILE A 98 -3.80 -2.33 7.03
CA ILE A 98 -4.31 -1.08 6.43
C ILE A 98 -3.69 0.16 7.11
N VAL A 99 -3.23 0.04 8.35
CA VAL A 99 -2.41 1.05 9.07
C VAL A 99 -1.27 1.58 8.21
N LYS A 100 -0.65 0.74 7.38
CA LYS A 100 0.51 1.11 6.55
C LYS A 100 0.20 2.19 5.50
N VAL A 101 -1.08 2.45 5.22
CA VAL A 101 -1.50 3.62 4.42
C VAL A 101 -1.16 4.92 5.14
N MET A 102 -1.44 5.01 6.45
CA MET A 102 -1.06 6.17 7.26
C MET A 102 0.46 6.26 7.43
N THR A 103 1.14 5.14 7.62
CA THR A 103 2.61 5.09 7.68
C THR A 103 3.23 5.65 6.40
N ALA A 104 2.77 5.21 5.23
CA ALA A 104 3.21 5.74 3.95
C ALA A 104 2.91 7.23 3.81
N LEU A 105 1.73 7.66 4.23
CA LEU A 105 1.32 9.06 4.14
C LEU A 105 2.23 9.99 4.95
N VAL A 106 2.58 9.61 6.19
CA VAL A 106 3.52 10.38 7.04
C VAL A 106 4.88 10.49 6.36
N VAL A 107 5.39 9.42 5.76
CA VAL A 107 6.67 9.41 5.04
C VAL A 107 6.61 10.31 3.80
N ILE A 108 5.59 10.14 2.97
CA ILE A 108 5.41 10.91 1.72
C ILE A 108 5.29 12.41 2.02
N ARG A 109 4.56 12.78 3.07
CA ARG A 109 4.42 14.19 3.47
C ARG A 109 5.69 14.79 4.07
N ALA A 110 6.52 13.97 4.70
CA ALA A 110 7.83 14.42 5.18
C ALA A 110 8.78 14.73 4.00
N GLY A 111 8.53 14.15 2.82
CA GLY A 111 9.33 14.39 1.60
C GLY A 111 10.65 13.65 1.59
N ASP A 112 11.54 14.08 0.68
CA ASP A 112 12.89 13.50 0.49
C ASP A 112 12.85 11.98 0.28
N LEU A 113 12.04 11.53 -0.68
CA LEU A 113 11.84 10.11 -0.95
C LEU A 113 13.07 9.43 -1.57
N ASN A 114 14.02 10.22 -2.07
CA ASN A 114 15.31 9.74 -2.60
C ASN A 114 16.37 9.56 -1.50
N ARG A 115 16.08 9.99 -0.24
CA ARG A 115 17.07 9.81 0.83
C ARG A 115 17.31 8.32 1.09
N THR A 116 18.58 7.98 1.21
CA THR A 116 19.01 6.62 1.56
C THR A 116 18.85 6.35 3.05
N ILE A 117 18.25 5.22 3.38
CA ILE A 117 17.98 4.76 4.74
C ILE A 117 18.62 3.38 4.91
N THR A 118 19.39 3.21 5.97
CA THR A 118 19.95 1.89 6.31
C THR A 118 18.95 1.08 7.12
N VAL A 119 18.69 -0.15 6.71
CA VAL A 119 17.88 -1.10 7.46
C VAL A 119 18.54 -1.39 8.81
N PRO A 120 17.91 -1.05 9.94
CA PRO A 120 18.60 -1.13 11.23
C PRO A 120 18.71 -2.59 11.71
N LYS A 121 19.80 -2.95 12.37
CA LYS A 121 19.99 -4.30 12.94
C LYS A 121 18.90 -4.69 13.93
N SER A 122 18.29 -3.72 14.60
CA SER A 122 17.19 -3.91 15.55
C SER A 122 15.89 -4.44 14.90
N VAL A 123 15.72 -4.36 13.57
CA VAL A 123 14.55 -4.88 12.85
C VAL A 123 14.36 -6.38 13.10
N THR A 124 15.45 -7.15 13.15
CA THR A 124 15.40 -8.59 13.42
C THR A 124 14.82 -8.89 14.82
N ALA A 125 15.26 -8.12 15.82
CA ALA A 125 14.77 -8.27 17.19
C ALA A 125 13.31 -7.79 17.33
N TYR A 126 12.92 -6.78 16.55
CA TYR A 126 11.54 -6.32 16.46
C TYR A 126 10.62 -7.41 15.90
N LEU A 127 10.94 -7.96 14.73
CA LEU A 127 10.14 -8.99 14.06
C LEU A 127 10.00 -10.27 14.90
N LYS A 128 11.06 -10.70 15.57
CA LYS A 128 11.03 -11.89 16.46
C LYS A 128 10.06 -11.79 17.64
N LYS A 129 9.66 -10.58 18.02
CA LYS A 129 8.68 -10.34 19.09
C LYS A 129 7.24 -10.34 18.60
N GLN A 130 7.02 -10.35 17.30
CA GLN A 130 5.71 -10.26 16.69
C GLN A 130 5.18 -11.65 16.33
N ASP A 131 3.86 -11.80 16.36
CA ASP A 131 3.20 -13.02 15.91
C ASP A 131 2.97 -12.92 14.40
N GLN A 132 3.62 -13.81 13.64
CA GLN A 132 3.51 -13.96 12.17
C GLN A 132 3.54 -12.64 11.37
N PRO A 133 4.57 -11.78 11.54
CA PRO A 133 4.63 -10.53 10.80
C PRO A 133 4.86 -10.78 9.30
N SER A 134 4.09 -10.12 8.44
CA SER A 134 4.45 -10.03 7.02
C SER A 134 5.76 -9.28 6.85
N THR A 135 6.63 -9.73 5.94
CA THR A 135 7.94 -9.08 5.72
C THR A 135 8.23 -8.88 4.23
N ALA A 136 9.00 -7.84 3.94
CA ALA A 136 9.58 -7.61 2.62
C ALA A 136 10.92 -8.35 2.45
N GLY A 137 11.39 -9.03 3.49
CA GLY A 137 12.67 -9.75 3.50
C GLY A 137 13.88 -8.83 3.57
N LEU A 138 13.74 -7.63 4.16
CA LEU A 138 14.83 -6.66 4.24
C LEU A 138 15.98 -7.19 5.09
N ILE A 139 17.22 -7.06 4.56
CA ILE A 139 18.44 -7.51 5.23
C ILE A 139 19.03 -6.36 6.05
N PRO A 140 19.29 -6.56 7.35
CA PRO A 140 19.93 -5.54 8.19
C PRO A 140 21.28 -5.07 7.62
N GLY A 141 21.42 -3.77 7.47
CA GLY A 141 22.60 -3.14 6.89
C GLY A 141 22.41 -2.69 5.44
N ASP A 142 21.43 -3.22 4.72
CA ASP A 142 21.10 -2.77 3.38
C ASP A 142 20.65 -1.29 3.39
N LYS A 143 20.99 -0.61 2.31
CA LYS A 143 20.69 0.81 2.11
C LYS A 143 19.67 0.95 0.98
N LEU A 144 18.47 1.39 1.32
CA LEU A 144 17.38 1.61 0.37
C LEU A 144 16.94 3.08 0.43
N THR A 145 16.43 3.59 -0.68
CA THR A 145 15.74 4.87 -0.67
C THR A 145 14.42 4.79 0.11
N ALA A 146 13.93 5.93 0.58
CA ALA A 146 12.62 5.97 1.22
C ALA A 146 11.51 5.50 0.27
N GLN A 147 11.63 5.76 -1.04
CA GLN A 147 10.68 5.28 -2.04
C GLN A 147 10.72 3.75 -2.16
N GLU A 148 11.88 3.12 -2.24
CA GLU A 148 12.00 1.65 -2.27
C GLU A 148 11.46 1.00 -0.99
N LEU A 149 11.66 1.66 0.16
CA LEU A 149 11.04 1.22 1.42
C LEU A 149 9.51 1.37 1.41
N LEU A 150 8.94 2.34 0.69
CA LEU A 150 7.49 2.44 0.47
C LEU A 150 6.97 1.31 -0.43
N GLU A 151 7.73 0.87 -1.45
CA GLU A 151 7.41 -0.33 -2.24
C GLU A 151 7.38 -1.57 -1.34
N ALA A 152 8.41 -1.76 -0.52
CA ALA A 152 8.53 -2.85 0.45
C ALA A 152 7.41 -2.82 1.53
N LEU A 153 6.95 -1.63 1.91
CA LEU A 153 5.86 -1.41 2.87
C LEU A 153 4.50 -1.80 2.30
N LEU A 154 4.21 -1.34 1.07
CA LEU A 154 2.85 -1.33 0.54
C LEU A 154 2.52 -2.60 -0.26
N LEU A 155 3.46 -3.15 -1.02
CA LEU A 155 3.23 -4.31 -1.88
C LEU A 155 3.15 -5.62 -1.07
N PRO A 156 4.24 -6.12 -0.44
CA PRO A 156 4.20 -7.34 0.36
C PRO A 156 3.70 -7.08 1.78
N SER A 157 3.33 -5.84 2.10
CA SER A 157 2.91 -5.46 3.46
C SER A 157 4.03 -5.54 4.52
N GLY A 158 5.30 -5.24 4.15
CA GLY A 158 6.48 -5.45 5.01
C GLY A 158 6.46 -4.71 6.34
N CYS A 159 6.45 -5.44 7.46
CA CYS A 159 6.60 -4.88 8.80
C CYS A 159 8.03 -4.43 9.09
N ASP A 160 9.02 -5.06 8.45
CA ASP A 160 10.42 -4.64 8.43
C ASP A 160 10.61 -3.26 7.78
N ALA A 161 9.95 -3.02 6.66
CA ALA A 161 9.92 -1.73 6.00
C ALA A 161 9.21 -0.67 6.86
N ALA A 162 8.06 -1.01 7.46
CA ALA A 162 7.34 -0.14 8.37
C ALA A 162 8.21 0.28 9.56
N TYR A 163 8.90 -0.67 10.19
CA TYR A 163 9.83 -0.42 11.28
C TYR A 163 10.98 0.50 10.85
N THR A 164 11.61 0.20 9.71
CA THR A 164 12.74 0.98 9.17
C THR A 164 12.33 2.43 8.90
N LEU A 165 11.17 2.64 8.26
CA LEU A 165 10.62 3.98 8.00
C LEU A 165 10.25 4.71 9.29
N ALA A 166 9.63 4.03 10.26
CA ALA A 166 9.28 4.63 11.55
C ALA A 166 10.51 5.09 12.33
N GLN A 167 11.61 4.34 12.29
CA GLN A 167 12.88 4.77 12.89
C GLN A 167 13.48 5.98 12.18
N ALA A 168 13.42 6.02 10.85
CA ALA A 168 14.05 7.08 10.06
C ALA A 168 13.27 8.41 10.08
N TYR A 169 11.93 8.35 10.13
CA TYR A 169 11.03 9.52 10.07
C TYR A 169 10.42 9.89 11.42
N GLY A 170 10.61 9.07 12.45
CA GLY A 170 10.26 9.34 13.84
C GLY A 170 11.21 10.32 14.53
N PRO A 171 11.84 10.41 15.44
CA PRO A 171 12.98 9.91 16.18
C PRO A 171 12.55 8.77 17.11
N GLY A 172 12.43 7.59 16.54
CA GLY A 172 11.94 6.41 17.20
C GLY A 172 10.43 6.19 17.01
N MET A 173 9.97 4.99 17.39
CA MET A 173 8.62 4.49 17.13
C MET A 173 7.51 5.38 17.71
N ASN A 174 7.64 5.79 18.98
CA ASN A 174 6.61 6.56 19.67
C ASN A 174 6.36 7.93 19.01
N ALA A 175 7.43 8.61 18.60
CA ALA A 175 7.31 9.89 17.93
C ALA A 175 6.69 9.73 16.53
N PHE A 176 6.98 8.62 15.83
CA PHE A 176 6.34 8.32 14.56
C PHE A 176 4.85 8.05 14.72
N ILE A 177 4.45 7.25 15.72
CA ILE A 177 3.04 6.98 16.07
C ILE A 177 2.31 8.29 16.43
N ALA A 178 2.98 9.18 17.17
CA ALA A 178 2.41 10.50 17.47
C ALA A 178 2.14 11.33 16.21
N LYS A 179 3.03 11.27 15.19
CA LYS A 179 2.81 11.89 13.86
C LYS A 179 1.62 11.26 13.14
N MET A 180 1.47 9.93 13.15
CA MET A 180 0.33 9.24 12.55
C MET A 180 -1.00 9.70 13.15
N ASN A 181 -1.08 9.78 14.49
CA ASN A 181 -2.30 10.23 15.18
C ASN A 181 -2.54 11.74 15.01
N ALA A 182 -1.49 12.55 14.87
CA ALA A 182 -1.63 13.97 14.52
C ALA A 182 -2.22 14.14 13.13
N GLU A 183 -1.74 13.34 12.17
CA GLU A 183 -2.28 13.31 10.80
C GLU A 183 -3.73 12.84 10.77
N ALA A 184 -4.09 11.80 11.53
CA ALA A 184 -5.47 11.33 11.66
C ALA A 184 -6.40 12.46 12.14
N ARG A 185 -5.99 13.22 13.14
CA ARG A 185 -6.76 14.39 13.61
C ARG A 185 -6.89 15.48 12.55
N GLN A 186 -5.82 15.80 11.81
CA GLN A 186 -5.85 16.78 10.72
C GLN A 186 -6.79 16.39 9.59
N LEU A 187 -6.91 15.08 9.32
CA LEU A 187 -7.83 14.54 8.32
C LEU A 187 -9.25 14.35 8.85
N GLY A 188 -9.52 14.65 10.12
CA GLY A 188 -10.83 14.47 10.74
C GLY A 188 -11.22 13.00 10.94
N LEU A 189 -10.25 12.08 11.10
CA LEU A 189 -10.50 10.64 11.31
C LEU A 189 -10.84 10.37 12.78
N THR A 190 -12.01 10.83 13.22
CA THR A 190 -12.41 10.86 14.63
C THR A 190 -12.59 9.45 15.26
N GLY A 191 -12.94 8.45 14.46
CA GLY A 191 -13.04 7.04 14.86
C GLY A 191 -11.79 6.23 14.50
N THR A 192 -10.59 6.84 14.53
CA THR A 192 -9.34 6.17 14.18
C THR A 192 -8.27 6.45 15.22
N TYR A 193 -7.57 5.39 15.62
CA TYR A 193 -6.40 5.49 16.48
C TYR A 193 -5.33 4.48 16.07
N PHE A 194 -4.08 4.91 16.03
CA PHE A 194 -2.92 4.10 15.72
C PHE A 194 -2.06 3.91 16.98
N SER A 195 -1.95 2.67 17.47
CA SER A 195 -1.03 2.29 18.53
C SER A 195 0.35 1.90 18.02
N ASN A 196 0.42 1.56 16.72
CA ASN A 196 1.64 1.17 16.04
C ASN A 196 1.60 1.59 14.56
N PHE A 197 2.70 1.33 13.83
CA PHE A 197 2.91 1.77 12.44
C PHE A 197 2.74 0.65 11.40
N ASP A 198 2.48 -0.59 11.81
CA ASP A 198 2.40 -1.73 10.90
C ASP A 198 1.10 -2.52 10.98
N GLY A 199 0.29 -2.30 12.01
CA GLY A 199 -1.02 -2.93 12.20
C GLY A 199 -0.96 -4.31 12.87
N LEU A 200 0.21 -4.72 13.36
CA LEU A 200 0.33 -5.93 14.17
C LEU A 200 -0.43 -5.77 15.50
N PRO A 201 -0.87 -6.88 16.12
CA PRO A 201 -1.68 -6.86 17.36
C PRO A 201 -0.87 -6.47 18.60
N TRP A 202 -0.24 -5.31 18.54
CA TRP A 202 0.59 -4.79 19.62
C TRP A 202 0.19 -3.35 19.98
N PRO A 203 0.04 -3.01 21.24
CA PRO A 203 0.16 -3.84 22.47
C PRO A 203 -0.99 -4.83 22.68
N SER A 204 -2.06 -4.79 21.91
CA SER A 204 -3.16 -5.77 21.94
C SER A 204 -3.87 -5.84 20.57
N GLU A 205 -4.68 -6.87 20.37
CA GLU A 205 -5.48 -7.12 19.16
C GLU A 205 -6.41 -5.96 18.78
N HIS A 206 -6.86 -5.17 19.75
CA HIS A 206 -7.80 -4.05 19.56
C HIS A 206 -7.17 -2.67 19.82
N SER A 207 -5.85 -2.57 19.92
CA SER A 207 -5.19 -1.30 20.24
C SER A 207 -5.11 -0.32 19.09
N THR A 208 -5.24 -0.79 17.84
CA THR A 208 -5.33 0.02 16.63
C THR A 208 -6.66 -0.24 15.96
N TRP A 209 -7.42 0.82 15.72
CA TRP A 209 -8.75 0.72 15.10
C TRP A 209 -9.04 1.85 14.13
N SER A 210 -10.02 1.62 13.26
CA SER A 210 -10.63 2.64 12.42
C SER A 210 -12.07 2.25 12.08
N THR A 211 -12.78 3.13 11.37
CA THR A 211 -14.11 2.89 10.84
C THR A 211 -14.09 2.81 9.32
N PRO A 212 -15.07 2.18 8.66
CA PRO A 212 -15.20 2.23 7.21
C PRO A 212 -15.21 3.66 6.65
N ALA A 213 -15.90 4.60 7.31
CA ALA A 213 -15.93 6.01 6.92
C ALA A 213 -14.55 6.66 6.94
N ASN A 214 -13.79 6.45 8.02
CA ASN A 214 -12.47 7.04 8.16
C ASN A 214 -11.45 6.42 7.18
N LEU A 215 -11.56 5.13 6.89
CA LEU A 215 -10.70 4.48 5.90
C LEU A 215 -10.96 4.95 4.47
N ILE A 216 -12.22 5.21 4.09
CA ILE A 216 -12.55 5.89 2.83
C ILE A 216 -11.85 7.24 2.75
N THR A 217 -11.93 8.04 3.82
CA THR A 217 -11.28 9.37 3.87
C THR A 217 -9.76 9.24 3.76
N LEU A 218 -9.15 8.34 4.52
CA LEU A 218 -7.70 8.08 4.50
C LEU A 218 -7.25 7.61 3.10
N GLY A 219 -7.94 6.65 2.50
CA GLY A 219 -7.63 6.11 1.18
C GLY A 219 -7.72 7.19 0.10
N ARG A 220 -8.81 7.97 0.09
CA ARG A 220 -8.98 9.09 -0.85
C ARG A 220 -7.86 10.12 -0.72
N TYR A 221 -7.42 10.41 0.50
CA TYR A 221 -6.34 11.35 0.73
C TYR A 221 -5.00 10.80 0.26
N ALA A 222 -4.68 9.55 0.58
CA ALA A 222 -3.45 8.87 0.14
C ALA A 222 -3.37 8.77 -1.39
N MET A 223 -4.47 8.42 -2.05
CA MET A 223 -4.57 8.31 -3.52
C MET A 223 -4.39 9.66 -4.26
N ARG A 224 -4.34 10.81 -3.57
CA ARG A 224 -3.97 12.10 -4.20
C ARG A 224 -2.49 12.22 -4.49
N TYR A 225 -1.65 11.43 -3.82
CA TYR A 225 -0.21 11.44 -4.03
C TYR A 225 0.18 10.52 -5.20
N PRO A 226 0.77 11.07 -6.30
CA PRO A 226 1.12 10.27 -7.46
C PRO A 226 2.04 9.08 -7.14
N VAL A 227 3.01 9.26 -6.25
CA VAL A 227 3.92 8.19 -5.83
C VAL A 227 3.16 7.07 -5.11
N PHE A 228 2.20 7.39 -4.24
CA PHE A 228 1.38 6.39 -3.57
C PHE A 228 0.54 5.58 -4.56
N ARG A 229 -0.17 6.26 -5.47
CA ARG A 229 -0.95 5.60 -6.54
C ARG A 229 -0.10 4.69 -7.41
N ALA A 230 1.08 5.18 -7.83
CA ALA A 230 2.00 4.40 -8.65
C ALA A 230 2.39 3.09 -7.95
N ILE A 231 2.72 3.15 -6.65
CA ILE A 231 3.12 1.97 -5.87
C ILE A 231 1.95 1.00 -5.72
N VAL A 232 0.80 1.43 -5.22
CA VAL A 232 -0.29 0.50 -4.88
C VAL A 232 -1.02 -0.06 -6.11
N GLY A 233 -0.85 0.56 -7.27
CA GLY A 233 -1.45 0.13 -8.53
C GLY A 233 -0.64 -0.92 -9.29
N GLN A 234 0.62 -1.16 -8.95
CA GLN A 234 1.46 -2.14 -9.65
C GLN A 234 1.31 -3.55 -9.05
N SER A 235 1.48 -4.57 -9.87
CA SER A 235 1.35 -5.97 -9.44
C SER A 235 2.60 -6.48 -8.71
N ALA A 236 3.76 -5.94 -9.04
CA ALA A 236 5.05 -6.32 -8.46
C ALA A 236 6.09 -5.22 -8.65
N TYR A 237 7.12 -5.25 -7.83
CA TYR A 237 8.31 -4.42 -7.95
C TYR A 237 9.56 -5.26 -7.81
N GLY A 238 10.51 -5.09 -8.73
CA GLY A 238 11.82 -5.75 -8.71
C GLY A 238 12.93 -4.74 -8.50
N LEU A 239 13.74 -4.92 -7.47
CA LEU A 239 14.92 -4.13 -7.18
C LEU A 239 16.18 -5.00 -7.41
N PRO A 240 16.97 -4.78 -8.48
CA PRO A 240 18.23 -5.48 -8.70
C PRO A 240 19.22 -5.22 -7.56
N ALA A 241 20.16 -6.13 -7.31
CA ALA A 241 21.23 -5.87 -6.35
C ALA A 241 22.11 -4.70 -6.81
N GLY A 242 22.49 -3.84 -5.89
CA GLY A 242 23.33 -2.68 -6.18
C GLY A 242 23.32 -1.66 -5.03
N ASP A 243 24.13 -0.62 -5.16
CA ASP A 243 24.12 0.57 -4.28
C ASP A 243 24.08 0.30 -2.77
N GLY A 244 24.59 -0.86 -2.33
CA GLY A 244 24.68 -1.26 -0.92
C GLY A 244 23.46 -2.02 -0.41
N HIS A 245 22.68 -2.66 -1.29
CA HIS A 245 21.59 -3.56 -0.95
C HIS A 245 21.60 -4.84 -1.81
N HIS A 246 20.92 -5.86 -1.32
CA HIS A 246 20.65 -7.09 -2.05
C HIS A 246 19.53 -6.88 -3.09
N ALA A 247 19.33 -7.88 -3.97
CA ALA A 247 18.17 -7.89 -4.86
C ALA A 247 16.89 -8.22 -4.08
N TYR A 248 15.80 -7.55 -4.45
CA TYR A 248 14.48 -7.77 -3.87
C TYR A 248 13.42 -7.95 -4.96
N GLN A 249 12.41 -8.76 -4.65
CA GLN A 249 11.23 -8.95 -5.50
C GLN A 249 9.99 -8.95 -4.62
N TRP A 250 9.11 -7.97 -4.80
CA TRP A 250 7.89 -7.83 -4.01
C TRP A 250 6.65 -7.95 -4.88
N GLN A 251 5.71 -8.77 -4.43
CA GLN A 251 4.40 -8.92 -5.07
C GLN A 251 3.36 -8.09 -4.30
N ASN A 252 2.41 -7.54 -5.03
CA ASN A 252 1.29 -6.85 -4.41
C ASN A 252 0.30 -7.86 -3.82
N SER A 253 0.04 -7.77 -2.53
CA SER A 253 -0.90 -8.64 -1.81
C SER A 253 -2.38 -8.34 -2.11
N ASN A 254 -2.70 -7.24 -2.81
CA ASN A 254 -4.06 -6.87 -3.15
C ASN A 254 -4.63 -7.81 -4.23
N PRO A 255 -5.66 -8.62 -3.91
CA PRO A 255 -6.19 -9.62 -4.84
C PRO A 255 -6.92 -9.05 -6.06
N LEU A 256 -7.20 -7.74 -6.10
CA LEU A 256 -7.85 -7.10 -7.23
C LEU A 256 -6.86 -6.65 -8.31
N ILE A 257 -5.60 -6.37 -7.95
CA ILE A 257 -4.61 -5.87 -8.90
C ILE A 257 -4.30 -6.94 -9.96
N GLY A 258 -4.41 -6.54 -11.22
CA GLY A 258 -4.23 -7.44 -12.36
C GLY A 258 -5.37 -8.45 -12.60
N LYS A 259 -6.41 -8.47 -11.74
CA LYS A 259 -7.55 -9.41 -11.85
C LYS A 259 -8.89 -8.69 -12.04
N TYR A 260 -9.11 -7.58 -11.35
CA TYR A 260 -10.33 -6.79 -11.50
C TYR A 260 -10.08 -5.61 -12.45
N VAL A 261 -10.84 -5.54 -13.54
CA VAL A 261 -10.68 -4.48 -14.55
C VAL A 261 -10.89 -3.10 -13.94
N GLY A 262 -9.87 -2.26 -14.05
CA GLY A 262 -9.87 -0.91 -13.51
C GLY A 262 -9.38 -0.80 -12.07
N ALA A 263 -8.94 -1.89 -11.39
CA ALA A 263 -8.39 -1.79 -10.05
C ALA A 263 -7.09 -0.96 -10.01
N THR A 264 -7.02 0.03 -9.11
CA THR A 264 -5.91 0.99 -8.95
C THR A 264 -5.21 0.91 -7.59
N GLY A 265 -5.71 0.12 -6.66
CA GLY A 265 -5.14 -0.05 -5.31
C GLY A 265 -6.15 -0.68 -4.35
N ILE A 266 -5.95 -0.64 -3.02
CA ILE A 266 -5.01 0.18 -2.23
C ILE A 266 -4.18 -0.72 -1.28
N LYS A 267 -4.82 -1.31 -0.23
CA LYS A 267 -4.07 -2.03 0.80
C LYS A 267 -4.90 -3.13 1.47
N THR A 268 -4.28 -4.27 1.65
CA THR A 268 -4.77 -5.41 2.44
C THR A 268 -4.42 -5.25 3.92
N GLY A 269 -5.14 -5.95 4.78
CA GLY A 269 -4.80 -6.05 6.21
C GLY A 269 -5.45 -7.27 6.82
N ASP A 270 -4.71 -7.97 7.67
CA ASP A 270 -5.16 -9.13 8.40
C ASP A 270 -4.52 -9.19 9.77
N THR A 271 -5.26 -9.64 10.73
CA THR A 271 -4.84 -10.15 12.05
C THR A 271 -5.97 -11.04 12.56
N LYS A 272 -5.73 -11.78 13.62
CA LYS A 272 -6.75 -12.62 14.20
C LYS A 272 -8.04 -11.85 14.56
N ALA A 273 -7.92 -10.64 15.13
CA ALA A 273 -9.08 -9.83 15.50
C ALA A 273 -9.66 -9.03 14.32
N ALA A 274 -8.82 -8.60 13.39
CA ALA A 274 -9.26 -7.87 12.19
C ALA A 274 -9.93 -8.79 11.18
N GLU A 275 -9.64 -10.09 11.19
CA GLU A 275 -9.90 -11.00 10.08
C GLU A 275 -9.32 -10.42 8.79
N ASN A 276 -9.85 -10.73 7.63
CA ASN A 276 -9.34 -10.17 6.38
C ASN A 276 -10.00 -8.83 6.05
N CYS A 277 -9.18 -7.83 5.74
CA CYS A 277 -9.59 -6.46 5.42
C CYS A 277 -8.99 -6.03 4.08
N LEU A 278 -9.73 -5.24 3.31
CA LEU A 278 -9.26 -4.66 2.06
C LEU A 278 -9.80 -3.24 1.90
N LEU A 279 -8.90 -2.28 1.79
CA LEU A 279 -9.17 -0.94 1.27
C LEU A 279 -8.83 -0.97 -0.23
N PHE A 280 -9.77 -0.59 -1.10
CA PHE A 280 -9.63 -0.77 -2.55
C PHE A 280 -10.16 0.43 -3.33
N GLU A 281 -9.65 0.60 -4.56
CA GLU A 281 -10.13 1.58 -5.52
C GLU A 281 -10.14 0.96 -6.91
N ALA A 282 -11.13 1.37 -7.72
CA ALA A 282 -11.20 1.02 -9.14
C ALA A 282 -11.82 2.15 -9.95
N GLU A 283 -11.39 2.25 -11.23
CA GLU A 283 -11.88 3.24 -12.19
C GLU A 283 -12.44 2.55 -13.44
N ARG A 284 -13.62 2.98 -13.88
CA ARG A 284 -14.24 2.57 -15.14
C ARG A 284 -15.06 3.71 -15.74
N GLY A 285 -14.91 3.95 -17.03
CA GLY A 285 -15.74 4.95 -17.74
C GLY A 285 -15.69 6.35 -17.15
N GLY A 286 -14.55 6.76 -16.55
CA GLY A 286 -14.40 8.05 -15.89
C GLY A 286 -14.99 8.13 -14.47
N LEU A 287 -15.61 7.06 -13.96
CA LEU A 287 -16.05 6.94 -12.58
C LEU A 287 -14.99 6.21 -11.75
N THR A 288 -14.51 6.84 -10.70
CA THR A 288 -13.62 6.21 -9.70
C THR A 288 -14.40 5.92 -8.43
N LEU A 289 -14.41 4.65 -8.03
CA LEU A 289 -15.03 4.16 -6.79
C LEU A 289 -13.95 3.73 -5.81
N ILE A 290 -14.09 4.13 -4.56
CA ILE A 290 -13.26 3.68 -3.46
C ILE A 290 -14.11 2.94 -2.44
N GLY A 291 -13.62 1.81 -1.95
CA GLY A 291 -14.34 1.00 -1.00
C GLY A 291 -13.43 0.37 0.04
N VAL A 292 -14.06 -0.13 1.09
CA VAL A 292 -13.40 -0.90 2.15
C VAL A 292 -14.30 -2.04 2.60
N THR A 293 -13.69 -3.19 2.90
CA THR A 293 -14.32 -4.31 3.61
C THR A 293 -13.46 -4.66 4.83
N LEU A 294 -14.10 -4.81 5.99
CA LEU A 294 -13.46 -5.13 7.28
C LEU A 294 -14.10 -6.38 7.87
N GLY A 295 -13.28 -7.28 8.41
CA GLY A 295 -13.76 -8.51 9.01
C GLY A 295 -14.40 -9.44 7.98
N THR A 296 -13.77 -9.61 6.84
CA THR A 296 -14.16 -10.63 5.85
C THR A 296 -13.69 -11.98 6.35
N PRO A 297 -14.58 -12.96 6.57
CA PRO A 297 -14.20 -14.29 7.03
C PRO A 297 -13.42 -15.04 5.94
N GLY A 298 -12.47 -15.88 6.37
CA GLY A 298 -11.64 -16.71 5.50
C GLY A 298 -10.25 -16.88 6.08
N ASP A 299 -9.52 -17.86 5.54
CA ASP A 299 -8.17 -18.21 5.99
C ASP A 299 -7.07 -17.51 5.17
N ASP A 300 -7.46 -16.83 4.08
CA ASP A 300 -6.54 -16.14 3.16
C ASP A 300 -7.02 -14.71 2.88
N ILE A 301 -6.07 -13.78 2.77
CA ILE A 301 -6.34 -12.39 2.39
C ILE A 301 -7.02 -12.29 1.01
N ALA A 302 -6.79 -13.27 0.13
CA ALA A 302 -7.44 -13.37 -1.17
C ALA A 302 -8.96 -13.49 -1.08
N ASP A 303 -9.53 -13.95 0.05
CA ASP A 303 -10.97 -14.05 0.28
C ASP A 303 -11.67 -12.68 0.27
N THR A 304 -10.92 -11.60 0.46
CA THR A 304 -11.45 -10.23 0.33
C THR A 304 -11.79 -9.87 -1.13
N GLY A 305 -11.11 -10.46 -2.10
CA GLY A 305 -11.27 -10.16 -3.53
C GLY A 305 -12.71 -10.35 -4.05
N PRO A 306 -13.33 -11.53 -3.85
CA PRO A 306 -14.72 -11.77 -4.24
C PRO A 306 -15.72 -10.81 -3.57
N VAL A 307 -15.49 -10.44 -2.30
CA VAL A 307 -16.38 -9.51 -1.58
C VAL A 307 -16.24 -8.09 -2.16
N ALA A 308 -15.03 -7.59 -2.32
CA ALA A 308 -14.78 -6.29 -2.93
C ALA A 308 -15.27 -6.22 -4.38
N THR A 309 -15.13 -7.30 -5.16
CA THR A 309 -15.67 -7.42 -6.52
C THR A 309 -17.17 -7.22 -6.56
N LYS A 310 -17.94 -7.85 -5.65
CA LYS A 310 -19.39 -7.67 -5.55
C LYS A 310 -19.76 -6.22 -5.26
N VAL A 311 -19.05 -5.58 -4.32
CA VAL A 311 -19.27 -4.19 -3.93
C VAL A 311 -18.98 -3.24 -5.10
N LEU A 312 -17.86 -3.44 -5.80
CA LEU A 312 -17.49 -2.63 -6.97
C LEU A 312 -18.47 -2.83 -8.15
N ASN A 313 -18.82 -4.07 -8.46
CA ASN A 313 -19.77 -4.37 -9.55
C ASN A 313 -21.13 -3.74 -9.29
N TRP A 314 -21.61 -3.78 -8.04
CA TRP A 314 -22.83 -3.08 -7.66
C TRP A 314 -22.67 -1.56 -7.86
N GLY A 315 -21.58 -0.97 -7.42
CA GLY A 315 -21.33 0.46 -7.57
C GLY A 315 -21.31 0.92 -9.03
N PHE A 316 -20.56 0.24 -9.89
CA PHE A 316 -20.49 0.56 -11.33
C PHE A 316 -21.78 0.27 -12.11
N ALA A 317 -22.66 -0.56 -11.58
CA ALA A 317 -23.97 -0.81 -12.20
C ALA A 317 -25.01 0.26 -11.87
N HIS A 318 -24.83 1.05 -10.82
CA HIS A 318 -25.84 1.98 -10.30
C HIS A 318 -25.42 3.45 -10.33
N PHE A 319 -24.16 3.75 -10.62
CA PHE A 319 -23.61 5.10 -10.62
C PHE A 319 -22.71 5.34 -11.83
#